data_16b5a89574956cc2553bf10c6512ee5f
#
_entry.id   16b5a89574956cc2553bf10c6512ee5f
#
_cell.length_a   1.000
_cell.length_b   1.000
_cell.length_c   1.000
_cell.angle_alpha   90.00
_cell.angle_beta   90.00
_cell.angle_gamma   90.00
#
_symmetry.space_group_name_H-M   'P 1'
#
loop_
_entity.id
_entity.type
_entity.pdbx_description
1 polymer ?
#
loop_
_entity_poly.entity_id
_entity_poly.type
_entity_poly.pdbx_seq_one_letter_code
_entity_poly.pdbx_strand_id
1 'polypeptide(L)'
;SQTTRAVDAMDCAAGLAPDGAIFAARARRPEFVDGAEACRVAVLTPADDLGLSPELRRAIARRVALSSGNARLIAGYPMPDDPALAALATGQAPATARDAALARHTDLIARRPGQSTPQDLTRLQQAGLSVPQIIAVSELLAYVCFEIRVAHGLALLEAAS
;
A
#
# COMPACT_ATOMS: atom_id res chain seq x y z
N SER A 1 15.51 23.66 21.03
CA SER A 1 15.82 22.26 20.66
C SER A 1 14.92 21.89 19.53
N GLN A 2 15.48 21.63 18.36
CA GLN A 2 14.72 21.06 17.25
C GLN A 2 14.31 19.64 17.65
N THR A 3 12.99 19.42 17.79
CA THR A 3 12.45 18.09 18.01
C THR A 3 12.60 17.33 16.69
N THR A 4 13.45 16.30 16.68
CA THR A 4 13.58 15.44 15.51
C THR A 4 12.26 14.71 15.30
N ARG A 5 11.66 14.81 14.11
CA ARG A 5 10.45 14.06 13.81
C ARG A 5 10.70 12.54 13.83
N ALA A 6 9.68 11.79 14.12
CA ALA A 6 9.75 10.32 14.07
C ALA A 6 9.98 9.83 12.64
N VAL A 7 10.70 8.72 12.51
CA VAL A 7 10.84 7.98 11.25
C VAL A 7 9.49 7.38 10.91
N ASP A 8 9.00 7.65 9.70
CA ASP A 8 7.73 7.12 9.21
C ASP A 8 7.92 5.95 8.22
N ALA A 9 6.81 5.38 7.77
CA ALA A 9 6.83 4.27 6.83
C ALA A 9 7.49 4.65 5.48
N MET A 10 7.31 5.89 5.04
CA MET A 10 7.89 6.38 3.79
C MET A 10 9.42 6.51 3.90
N ASP A 11 9.93 7.01 5.02
CA ASP A 11 11.39 7.06 5.27
C ASP A 11 11.99 5.65 5.21
N CYS A 12 11.33 4.67 5.84
CA CYS A 12 11.77 3.28 5.83
C CYS A 12 11.75 2.69 4.42
N ALA A 13 10.66 2.88 3.70
CA ALA A 13 10.50 2.37 2.33
C ALA A 13 11.54 2.95 1.37
N ALA A 14 11.91 4.22 1.54
CA ALA A 14 12.92 4.90 0.74
C ALA A 14 14.36 4.61 1.22
N GLY A 15 14.53 4.03 2.39
CA GLY A 15 15.83 3.77 2.98
C GLY A 15 16.60 5.04 3.36
N LEU A 16 15.90 6.07 3.82
CA LEU A 16 16.52 7.33 4.19
C LEU A 16 17.33 7.20 5.48
N ALA A 17 18.52 7.78 5.49
CA ALA A 17 19.30 7.92 6.72
C ALA A 17 18.56 8.90 7.67
N PRO A 18 18.29 8.51 8.95
CA PRO A 18 17.50 9.35 9.87
C PRO A 18 18.09 10.73 10.13
N ASP A 19 19.39 10.88 10.02
CA ASP A 19 20.09 12.17 10.21
C ASP A 19 20.56 12.77 8.88
N GLY A 20 20.11 12.22 7.76
CA GLY A 20 20.53 12.65 6.43
C GLY A 20 19.77 13.88 5.92
N ALA A 21 20.28 14.44 4.83
CA ALA A 21 19.74 15.65 4.22
C ALA A 21 18.32 15.45 3.67
N ILE A 22 18.01 14.30 3.11
CA ILE A 22 16.70 14.01 2.52
C ILE A 22 15.65 13.85 3.64
N PHE A 23 15.97 13.15 4.71
CA PHE A 23 15.12 13.04 5.89
C PHE A 23 14.80 14.44 6.46
N ALA A 24 15.81 15.28 6.60
CA ALA A 24 15.65 16.65 7.09
C ALA A 24 14.82 17.52 6.13
N ALA A 25 14.99 17.34 4.82
CA ALA A 25 14.22 18.08 3.82
C ALA A 25 12.73 17.76 3.90
N ARG A 26 12.36 16.48 4.14
CA ARG A 26 10.96 16.09 4.34
C ARG A 26 10.33 16.79 5.55
N ALA A 27 11.08 17.02 6.62
CA ALA A 27 10.59 17.70 7.82
C ALA A 27 10.16 19.14 7.55
N ARG A 28 10.60 19.76 6.46
CA ARG A 28 10.17 21.11 6.03
C ARG A 28 8.80 21.12 5.36
N ARG A 29 8.25 19.95 5.08
CA ARG A 29 6.95 19.75 4.43
C ARG A 29 6.07 18.88 5.32
N PRO A 30 5.74 19.30 6.56
CA PRO A 30 5.02 18.47 7.52
C PRO A 30 3.62 18.07 7.02
N GLU A 31 2.98 18.89 6.21
CA GLU A 31 1.68 18.59 5.62
C GLU A 31 1.74 17.35 4.71
N PHE A 32 2.85 17.10 4.03
CA PHE A 32 3.03 15.89 3.21
C PHE A 32 3.43 14.69 4.05
N VAL A 33 4.27 14.86 5.05
CA VAL A 33 4.66 13.80 5.99
C VAL A 33 3.43 13.30 6.77
N ASP A 34 2.71 14.22 7.39
CA ASP A 34 1.53 13.91 8.20
C ASP A 34 0.38 13.39 7.33
N GLY A 35 0.21 13.96 6.14
CA GLY A 35 -0.81 13.53 5.18
C GLY A 35 -0.58 12.12 4.67
N ALA A 36 0.65 11.77 4.33
CA ALA A 36 0.98 10.42 3.88
C ALA A 36 0.74 9.38 4.99
N GLU A 37 1.12 9.68 6.23
CA GLU A 37 0.89 8.79 7.36
C GLU A 37 -0.60 8.66 7.69
N ALA A 38 -1.35 9.75 7.64
CA ALA A 38 -2.80 9.73 7.85
C ALA A 38 -3.51 8.88 6.79
N CYS A 39 -3.10 8.98 5.52
CA CYS A 39 -3.63 8.13 4.45
C CYS A 39 -3.31 6.65 4.70
N ARG A 40 -2.09 6.34 5.11
CA ARG A 40 -1.68 4.97 5.43
C ARG A 40 -2.58 4.36 6.50
N VAL A 41 -2.78 5.06 7.58
CA VAL A 41 -3.65 4.63 8.68
C VAL A 41 -5.08 4.43 8.19
N ALA A 42 -5.61 5.40 7.44
CA ALA A 42 -6.99 5.35 6.95
C ALA A 42 -7.27 4.16 6.02
N VAL A 43 -6.29 3.75 5.20
CA VAL A 43 -6.50 2.63 4.26
C VAL A 43 -6.17 1.26 4.86
N LEU A 44 -5.31 1.19 5.88
CA LEU A 44 -4.88 -0.08 6.49
C LEU A 44 -5.66 -0.41 7.76
N THR A 45 -5.90 0.57 8.61
CA THR A 45 -6.49 0.37 9.94
C THR A 45 -7.58 1.39 10.24
N PRO A 46 -8.63 1.51 9.39
CA PRO A 46 -9.72 2.44 9.64
C PRO A 46 -10.51 2.03 10.88
N ALA A 47 -11.22 2.99 11.48
CA ALA A 47 -12.10 2.74 12.62
C ALA A 47 -13.24 1.76 12.28
N ASP A 48 -13.81 1.91 11.08
CA ASP A 48 -14.79 0.97 10.51
C ASP A 48 -14.11 0.27 9.31
N ASP A 49 -13.87 -1.02 9.44
CA ASP A 49 -13.17 -1.79 8.41
C ASP A 49 -14.07 -2.26 7.26
N LEU A 50 -15.37 -2.03 7.34
CA LEU A 50 -16.36 -2.42 6.32
C LEU A 50 -16.35 -3.93 6.00
N GLY A 51 -15.89 -4.76 6.93
CA GLY A 51 -15.74 -6.20 6.69
C GLY A 51 -14.46 -6.58 5.91
N LEU A 52 -13.58 -5.63 5.65
CA LEU A 52 -12.23 -5.85 5.12
C LEU A 52 -11.24 -5.66 6.26
N SER A 53 -10.86 -6.75 6.91
CA SER A 53 -10.00 -6.70 8.09
C SER A 53 -8.67 -6.01 7.82
N PRO A 54 -8.02 -5.43 8.82
CA PRO A 54 -6.67 -4.88 8.66
C PRO A 54 -5.68 -5.89 8.09
N GLU A 55 -5.81 -7.15 8.46
CA GLU A 55 -4.95 -8.22 7.97
C GLU A 55 -5.16 -8.49 6.47
N LEU A 56 -6.42 -8.51 6.01
CA LEU A 56 -6.74 -8.61 4.59
C LEU A 56 -6.20 -7.40 3.82
N ARG A 57 -6.38 -6.21 4.34
CA ARG A 57 -5.87 -4.98 3.73
C ARG A 57 -4.34 -5.00 3.60
N ARG A 58 -3.66 -5.46 4.63
CA ARG A 58 -2.20 -5.63 4.61
C ARG A 58 -1.76 -6.67 3.58
N ALA A 59 -2.48 -7.77 3.43
CA ALA A 59 -2.20 -8.79 2.41
C ALA A 59 -2.31 -8.23 1.00
N ILE A 60 -3.35 -7.44 0.71
CA ILE A 60 -3.53 -6.73 -0.56
C ILE A 60 -2.38 -5.74 -0.79
N ALA A 61 -2.06 -4.93 0.20
CA ALA A 61 -0.97 -3.96 0.14
C ALA A 61 0.38 -4.63 -0.15
N ARG A 62 0.66 -5.74 0.53
CA ARG A 62 1.88 -6.53 0.29
C ARG A 62 1.94 -7.04 -1.15
N ARG A 63 0.80 -7.53 -1.69
CA ARG A 63 0.75 -7.98 -3.09
C ARG A 63 1.12 -6.88 -4.07
N VAL A 64 0.62 -5.65 -3.86
CA VAL A 64 1.05 -4.49 -4.65
C VAL A 64 2.53 -4.21 -4.45
N ALA A 65 3.00 -4.21 -3.22
CA ALA A 65 4.39 -3.92 -2.86
C ALA A 65 5.39 -4.87 -3.53
N LEU A 66 5.01 -6.14 -3.74
CA LEU A 66 5.84 -7.12 -4.44
C LEU A 66 6.20 -6.66 -5.86
N SER A 67 5.30 -5.92 -6.52
CA SER A 67 5.55 -5.40 -7.87
C SER A 67 6.66 -4.35 -7.92
N SER A 68 6.98 -3.72 -6.80
CA SER A 68 8.00 -2.68 -6.72
C SER A 68 9.43 -3.22 -6.73
N GLY A 69 9.63 -4.47 -6.32
CA GLY A 69 10.97 -5.01 -6.08
C GLY A 69 11.73 -4.35 -4.93
N ASN A 70 11.08 -3.47 -4.16
CA ASN A 70 11.69 -2.75 -3.04
C ASN A 70 11.50 -3.54 -1.74
N ALA A 71 12.57 -4.21 -1.27
CA ALA A 71 12.51 -5.06 -0.09
C ALA A 71 12.10 -4.30 1.18
N ARG A 72 12.52 -3.04 1.34
CA ARG A 72 12.16 -2.21 2.50
C ARG A 72 10.69 -1.86 2.50
N LEU A 73 10.14 -1.51 1.34
CA LEU A 73 8.72 -1.23 1.17
C LEU A 73 7.88 -2.47 1.45
N ILE A 74 8.27 -3.61 0.91
CA ILE A 74 7.61 -4.90 1.14
C ILE A 74 7.61 -5.25 2.64
N ALA A 75 8.72 -5.04 3.34
CA ALA A 75 8.82 -5.28 4.77
C ALA A 75 7.87 -4.40 5.61
N GLY A 76 7.45 -3.25 5.09
CA GLY A 76 6.42 -2.41 5.70
C GLY A 76 5.03 -3.02 5.71
N TYR A 77 4.82 -4.10 4.97
CA TYR A 77 3.57 -4.89 4.91
C TYR A 77 3.88 -6.34 5.28
N PRO A 78 4.01 -6.67 6.58
CA PRO A 78 4.36 -8.03 7.00
C PRO A 78 3.34 -9.07 6.53
N MET A 79 3.78 -10.32 6.41
CA MET A 79 2.91 -11.44 6.07
C MET A 79 1.75 -11.54 7.06
N PRO A 80 0.53 -11.86 6.57
CA PRO A 80 -0.60 -12.11 7.45
C PRO A 80 -0.39 -13.40 8.28
N ASP A 81 -0.97 -13.42 9.48
CA ASP A 81 -0.94 -14.62 10.33
C ASP A 81 -1.95 -15.66 9.84
N ASP A 82 -3.07 -15.23 9.24
CA ASP A 82 -4.10 -16.12 8.71
C ASP A 82 -3.60 -16.83 7.45
N PRO A 83 -3.50 -18.19 7.47
CA PRO A 83 -3.05 -18.95 6.32
C PRO A 83 -3.93 -18.75 5.06
N ALA A 84 -5.21 -18.43 5.24
CA ALA A 84 -6.13 -18.17 4.12
C ALA A 84 -5.73 -16.94 3.30
N LEU A 85 -4.97 -16.01 3.87
CA LEU A 85 -4.48 -14.80 3.21
C LEU A 85 -3.08 -14.96 2.61
N ALA A 86 -2.43 -16.10 2.82
CA ALA A 86 -1.04 -16.30 2.38
C ALA A 86 -0.89 -16.21 0.86
N ALA A 87 -1.79 -16.81 0.10
CA ALA A 87 -1.74 -16.76 -1.36
C ALA A 87 -1.87 -15.33 -1.90
N LEU A 88 -2.80 -14.56 -1.33
CA LEU A 88 -3.00 -13.16 -1.70
C LEU A 88 -1.71 -12.35 -1.43
N ALA A 89 -1.11 -12.53 -0.26
CA ALA A 89 0.07 -11.79 0.18
C ALA A 89 1.36 -12.19 -0.55
N THR A 90 1.42 -13.37 -1.16
CA THR A 90 2.61 -13.89 -1.84
C THR A 90 2.54 -13.84 -3.37
N GLY A 91 1.50 -13.22 -3.92
CA GLY A 91 1.33 -13.11 -5.37
C GLY A 91 0.77 -14.36 -6.05
N GLN A 92 0.28 -15.33 -5.28
CA GLN A 92 -0.31 -16.56 -5.80
C GLN A 92 -1.83 -16.42 -5.99
N ALA A 93 -2.46 -17.43 -6.61
CA ALA A 93 -3.89 -17.47 -6.81
C ALA A 93 -4.63 -17.89 -5.53
N PRO A 94 -5.48 -17.02 -4.94
CA PRO A 94 -6.29 -17.40 -3.77
C PRO A 94 -7.35 -18.44 -4.09
N ALA A 95 -7.80 -19.17 -3.06
CA ALA A 95 -8.76 -20.26 -3.20
C ALA A 95 -10.22 -19.80 -3.30
N THR A 96 -10.58 -18.69 -2.64
CA THR A 96 -11.97 -18.20 -2.65
C THR A 96 -12.23 -17.28 -3.84
N ALA A 97 -13.48 -17.25 -4.31
CA ALA A 97 -13.89 -16.39 -5.42
C ALA A 97 -13.66 -14.92 -5.11
N ARG A 98 -13.96 -14.48 -3.87
CA ARG A 98 -13.74 -13.09 -3.43
C ARG A 98 -12.27 -12.72 -3.48
N ASP A 99 -11.42 -13.53 -2.86
CA ASP A 99 -9.99 -13.22 -2.78
C ASP A 99 -9.31 -13.36 -4.14
N ALA A 100 -9.77 -14.28 -5.00
CA ALA A 100 -9.30 -14.37 -6.38
C ALA A 100 -9.65 -13.11 -7.19
N ALA A 101 -10.85 -12.57 -7.01
CA ALA A 101 -11.25 -11.32 -7.66
C ALA A 101 -10.44 -10.13 -7.14
N LEU A 102 -10.19 -10.06 -5.83
CA LEU A 102 -9.31 -9.05 -5.22
C LEU A 102 -7.88 -9.14 -5.77
N ALA A 103 -7.34 -10.34 -5.87
CA ALA A 103 -6.00 -10.57 -6.41
C ALA A 103 -5.88 -10.10 -7.87
N ARG A 104 -6.86 -10.46 -8.70
CA ARG A 104 -6.90 -10.05 -10.11
C ARG A 104 -6.97 -8.53 -10.26
N HIS A 105 -7.85 -7.89 -9.49
CA HIS A 105 -8.00 -6.44 -9.54
C HIS A 105 -6.74 -5.74 -9.02
N THR A 106 -6.16 -6.23 -7.95
CA THR A 106 -4.91 -5.72 -7.39
C THR A 106 -3.78 -5.77 -8.42
N ASP A 107 -3.61 -6.91 -9.09
CA ASP A 107 -2.56 -7.07 -10.10
C ASP A 107 -2.79 -6.17 -11.32
N LEU A 108 -4.04 -6.00 -11.73
CA LEU A 108 -4.41 -5.10 -12.82
C LEU A 108 -4.00 -3.66 -12.51
N ILE A 109 -4.40 -3.15 -11.35
CA ILE A 109 -4.10 -1.77 -10.95
C ILE A 109 -2.60 -1.57 -10.71
N ALA A 110 -1.92 -2.55 -10.10
CA ALA A 110 -0.49 -2.44 -9.81
C ALA A 110 0.39 -2.49 -11.07
N ARG A 111 0.02 -3.27 -12.07
CA ARG A 111 0.88 -3.58 -13.22
C ARG A 111 0.38 -3.01 -14.54
N ARG A 112 -0.92 -2.89 -14.72
CA ARG A 112 -1.55 -2.49 -15.97
C ARG A 112 -2.74 -1.56 -15.77
N PRO A 113 -2.56 -0.43 -15.05
CA PRO A 113 -3.70 0.46 -14.71
C PRO A 113 -4.39 1.02 -15.95
N GLY A 114 -3.67 1.20 -17.06
CA GLY A 114 -4.24 1.67 -18.31
C GLY A 114 -5.20 0.68 -18.99
N GLN A 115 -5.25 -0.58 -18.54
CA GLN A 115 -6.18 -1.60 -19.04
C GLN A 115 -7.44 -1.73 -18.16
N SER A 116 -7.54 -0.93 -17.10
CA SER A 116 -8.71 -0.93 -16.23
C SER A 116 -9.94 -0.40 -16.96
N THR A 117 -11.07 -1.09 -16.77
CA THR A 117 -12.36 -0.75 -17.35
C THR A 117 -13.46 -0.76 -16.28
N PRO A 118 -14.64 -0.15 -16.52
CA PRO A 118 -15.76 -0.26 -15.59
C PRO A 118 -16.21 -1.68 -15.28
N GLN A 119 -15.98 -2.63 -16.20
CA GLN A 119 -16.30 -4.04 -15.99
C GLN A 119 -15.48 -4.69 -14.87
N ASP A 120 -14.29 -4.18 -14.58
CA ASP A 120 -13.47 -4.68 -13.47
C ASP A 120 -14.16 -4.46 -12.13
N LEU A 121 -14.85 -3.32 -11.97
CA LEU A 121 -15.64 -3.04 -10.78
C LEU A 121 -16.86 -3.96 -10.69
N THR A 122 -17.52 -4.24 -11.82
CA THR A 122 -18.63 -5.19 -11.89
C THR A 122 -18.20 -6.59 -11.45
N ARG A 123 -17.01 -7.04 -11.83
CA ARG A 123 -16.46 -8.33 -11.41
C ARG A 123 -16.27 -8.40 -9.89
N LEU A 124 -15.82 -7.33 -9.26
CA LEU A 124 -15.71 -7.25 -7.80
C LEU A 124 -17.08 -7.36 -7.13
N GLN A 125 -18.09 -6.68 -7.66
CA GLN A 125 -19.46 -6.79 -7.15
C GLN A 125 -20.01 -8.21 -7.29
N GLN A 126 -19.79 -8.85 -8.43
CA GLN A 126 -20.19 -10.25 -8.68
C GLN A 126 -19.49 -11.24 -7.73
N ALA A 127 -18.28 -10.91 -7.27
CA ALA A 127 -17.56 -11.71 -6.28
C ALA A 127 -18.00 -11.44 -4.83
N GLY A 128 -18.99 -10.55 -4.63
CA GLY A 128 -19.60 -10.30 -3.34
C GLY A 128 -19.14 -9.04 -2.61
N LEU A 129 -18.32 -8.19 -3.24
CA LEU A 129 -17.93 -6.93 -2.63
C LEU A 129 -19.02 -5.88 -2.80
N SER A 130 -19.29 -5.15 -1.72
CA SER A 130 -20.19 -3.98 -1.74
C SER A 130 -19.48 -2.77 -2.37
N VAL A 131 -20.25 -1.77 -2.77
CA VAL A 131 -19.67 -0.51 -3.29
C VAL A 131 -18.75 0.17 -2.27
N PRO A 132 -19.12 0.31 -0.98
CA PRO A 132 -18.18 0.84 0.02
C PRO A 132 -16.88 0.05 0.12
N GLN A 133 -16.94 -1.28 0.05
CA GLN A 133 -15.74 -2.13 0.06
C GLN A 133 -14.87 -1.89 -1.16
N ILE A 134 -15.46 -1.75 -2.35
CA ILE A 134 -14.74 -1.46 -3.59
C ILE A 134 -14.04 -0.12 -3.51
N ILE A 135 -14.70 0.90 -2.95
CA ILE A 135 -14.09 2.22 -2.72
C ILE A 135 -12.89 2.09 -1.78
N ALA A 136 -13.04 1.36 -0.67
CA ALA A 136 -11.96 1.15 0.29
C ALA A 136 -10.75 0.44 -0.33
N VAL A 137 -10.98 -0.58 -1.16
CA VAL A 137 -9.92 -1.28 -1.90
C VAL A 137 -9.24 -0.33 -2.89
N SER A 138 -10.01 0.48 -3.60
CA SER A 138 -9.48 1.44 -4.57
C SER A 138 -8.57 2.47 -3.90
N GLU A 139 -8.97 2.97 -2.73
CA GLU A 139 -8.16 3.90 -1.94
C GLU A 139 -6.87 3.24 -1.44
N LEU A 140 -6.96 1.99 -0.97
CA LEU A 140 -5.81 1.21 -0.54
C LEU A 140 -4.80 1.02 -1.68
N LEU A 141 -5.26 0.60 -2.85
CA LEU A 141 -4.41 0.40 -4.03
C LEU A 141 -3.75 1.71 -4.47
N ALA A 142 -4.51 2.80 -4.48
CA ALA A 142 -3.99 4.13 -4.83
C ALA A 142 -2.89 4.57 -3.86
N TYR A 143 -3.09 4.35 -2.56
CA TYR A 143 -2.08 4.71 -1.56
C TYR A 143 -0.79 3.93 -1.76
N VAL A 144 -0.84 2.60 -1.93
CA VAL A 144 0.38 1.79 -2.07
C VAL A 144 1.12 2.14 -3.35
N CYS A 145 0.41 2.39 -4.46
CA CYS A 145 1.02 2.87 -5.70
C CYS A 145 1.70 4.23 -5.51
N PHE A 146 1.07 5.14 -4.78
CA PHE A 146 1.67 6.42 -4.40
C PHE A 146 2.95 6.21 -3.58
N GLU A 147 2.89 5.37 -2.56
CA GLU A 147 4.05 5.06 -1.70
C GLU A 147 5.22 4.52 -2.52
N ILE A 148 4.97 3.61 -3.44
CA ILE A 148 6.00 3.05 -4.32
C ILE A 148 6.70 4.16 -5.11
N ARG A 149 5.94 5.07 -5.70
CA ARG A 149 6.49 6.15 -6.54
C ARG A 149 7.29 7.15 -5.71
N VAL A 150 6.76 7.58 -4.58
CA VAL A 150 7.44 8.55 -3.71
C VAL A 150 8.69 7.93 -3.09
N ALA A 151 8.61 6.71 -2.59
CA ALA A 151 9.77 5.99 -2.04
C ALA A 151 10.89 5.84 -3.08
N HIS A 152 10.53 5.53 -4.32
CA HIS A 152 11.51 5.43 -5.41
C HIS A 152 12.22 6.77 -5.66
N GLY A 153 11.46 7.86 -5.75
CA GLY A 153 12.03 9.20 -5.95
C GLY A 153 12.94 9.63 -4.80
N LEU A 154 12.50 9.40 -3.56
CA LEU A 154 13.30 9.71 -2.37
C LEU A 154 14.58 8.87 -2.30
N ALA A 155 14.52 7.59 -2.67
CA ALA A 155 15.69 6.71 -2.71
C ALA A 155 16.72 7.18 -3.74
N LEU A 156 16.28 7.68 -4.89
CA LEU A 156 17.16 8.27 -5.89
C LEU A 156 17.87 9.53 -5.34
N LEU A 157 17.14 10.38 -4.63
CA LEU A 157 17.72 11.57 -3.99
C LEU A 157 18.72 11.18 -2.89
N GLU A 158 18.41 10.18 -2.09
CA GLU A 158 19.31 9.67 -1.04
C GLU A 158 20.61 9.13 -1.65
N ALA A 159 20.54 8.40 -2.75
CA ALA A 159 21.71 7.87 -3.43
C ALA A 159 22.59 8.96 -4.04
N ALA A 160 22.02 10.10 -4.38
CA ALA A 160 22.71 11.26 -4.96
C ALA A 160 23.26 12.24 -3.92
N SER A 161 22.92 12.07 -2.65
CA SER A 161 23.31 13.00 -1.58
C SER A 161 24.66 12.66 -0.93
#